data_a9892ac0d7666e092a8bfc2254870a44
#
_entry.id   a9892ac0d7666e092a8bfc2254870a44
#
_cell.length_a   1.000
_cell.length_b   1.000
_cell.length_c   1.000
_cell.angle_alpha   90.00
_cell.angle_beta   90.00
_cell.angle_gamma   90.00
#
_symmetry.space_group_name_H-M   'P 1'
#
loop_
_entity.id
_entity.type
_entity.pdbx_description
1 polymer ?
#
loop_
_entity_poly.entity_id
_entity_poly.type
_entity_poly.pdbx_seq_one_letter_code
_entity_poly.pdbx_strand_id
1 'polypeptide(L)'
;MTNIAVLVSGGGTNLQALIDAEAAGKIENGGIRLVVSSNPNAFALERAAKAGIETAVLRRKEYDSAERYGEALDALLREKEIGLIVLAL
;
A
#
# COMPACT_ATOMS: atom_id res chain seq x y z
N MET A 1 -3.86 17.70 2.19
CA MET A 1 -3.21 16.51 2.74
C MET A 1 -3.03 15.46 1.65
N THR A 2 -1.89 14.80 1.61
CA THR A 2 -1.60 13.80 0.58
C THR A 2 -1.97 12.40 1.05
N ASN A 3 -2.75 11.69 0.25
CA ASN A 3 -3.05 10.29 0.52
C ASN A 3 -1.90 9.43 0.00
N ILE A 4 -1.36 8.59 0.86
CA ILE A 4 -0.21 7.75 0.55
C ILE A 4 -0.63 6.30 0.41
N ALA A 5 -0.16 5.64 -0.66
CA ALA A 5 -0.30 4.21 -0.82
C ALA A 5 1.08 3.58 -0.64
N VAL A 6 1.13 2.49 0.11
CA VAL A 6 2.38 1.74 0.32
C VAL A 6 2.25 0.38 -0.35
N LEU A 7 3.16 0.07 -1.24
CA LEU A 7 3.19 -1.20 -1.95
C LEU A 7 4.14 -2.15 -1.24
N VAL A 8 3.64 -3.34 -0.93
CA VAL A 8 4.36 -4.34 -0.15
C VAL A 8 4.32 -5.71 -0.81
N SER A 9 5.15 -6.64 -0.36
CA SER A 9 5.14 -8.01 -0.88
C SER A 9 5.42 -9.07 0.19
N GLY A 10 5.87 -8.67 1.37
CA GLY A 10 6.31 -9.62 2.39
C GLY A 10 5.94 -9.24 3.81
N GLY A 11 6.89 -9.32 4.72
CA GLY A 11 6.65 -9.15 6.15
C GLY A 11 6.23 -7.78 6.61
N GLY A 12 6.60 -6.74 5.86
CA GLY A 12 6.15 -5.40 6.16
C GLY A 12 6.90 -4.65 7.26
N THR A 13 8.17 -4.98 7.50
CA THR A 13 8.95 -4.25 8.51
C THR A 13 9.13 -2.80 8.09
N ASN A 14 9.34 -2.55 6.79
CA ASN A 14 9.43 -1.16 6.30
C ASN A 14 8.08 -0.46 6.40
N LEU A 15 7.00 -1.17 6.13
CA LEU A 15 5.65 -0.62 6.32
C LEU A 15 5.43 -0.26 7.78
N GLN A 16 5.83 -1.15 8.70
CA GLN A 16 5.65 -0.88 10.13
C GLN A 16 6.38 0.39 10.54
N ALA A 17 7.59 0.60 10.01
CA ALA A 17 8.34 1.82 10.30
C ALA A 17 7.58 3.07 9.85
N LEU A 18 6.92 3.00 8.69
CA LEU A 18 6.11 4.11 8.18
C LEU A 18 4.87 4.34 9.02
N ILE A 19 4.21 3.26 9.44
CA ILE A 19 3.04 3.36 10.32
C ILE A 19 3.43 4.01 11.64
N ASP A 20 4.55 3.58 12.22
CA ASP A 20 5.03 4.12 13.48
C ASP A 20 5.41 5.60 13.34
N ALA A 21 6.00 5.96 12.20
CA ALA A 21 6.37 7.36 11.95
C ALA A 21 5.12 8.23 11.82
N GLU A 22 4.08 7.72 11.18
CA GLU A 22 2.82 8.47 11.08
C GLU A 22 2.18 8.65 12.45
N ALA A 23 2.15 7.59 13.26
CA ALA A 23 1.59 7.66 14.61
C ALA A 23 2.36 8.64 15.50
N ALA A 24 3.65 8.78 15.24
CA ALA A 24 4.50 9.72 15.99
C ALA A 24 4.44 11.17 15.45
N GLY A 25 3.61 11.42 14.43
CA GLY A 25 3.47 12.73 13.84
C GLY A 25 4.62 13.16 12.96
N LYS A 26 5.43 12.20 12.48
CA LYS A 26 6.62 12.51 11.68
C LYS A 26 6.35 12.63 10.18
N ILE A 27 5.15 12.24 9.74
CA ILE A 27 4.75 12.39 8.33
C ILE A 27 3.91 13.65 8.23
N GLU A 28 4.47 14.68 7.62
CA GLU A 28 3.79 15.96 7.48
C GLU A 28 2.92 15.99 6.23
N ASN A 29 1.72 16.56 6.37
CA ASN A 29 0.80 16.80 5.26
C ASN A 29 0.45 15.54 4.47
N GLY A 30 0.47 14.38 5.14
CA GLY A 30 0.13 13.13 4.49
C GLY A 30 -0.38 12.09 5.47
N GLY A 31 -0.97 11.05 4.92
CA GLY A 31 -1.41 9.92 5.72
C GLY A 31 -1.46 8.66 4.85
N ILE A 32 -1.11 7.53 5.45
CA ILE A 32 -1.18 6.25 4.75
C ILE A 32 -2.65 5.85 4.65
N ARG A 33 -3.16 5.77 3.44
CA ARG A 33 -4.57 5.48 3.17
C ARG A 33 -4.80 4.09 2.61
N LEU A 34 -3.78 3.50 1.99
CA LEU A 34 -3.93 2.23 1.30
C LEU A 34 -2.62 1.45 1.35
N VAL A 35 -2.73 0.16 1.59
CA VAL A 35 -1.59 -0.76 1.49
C VAL A 35 -1.96 -1.80 0.44
N VAL A 36 -1.14 -1.90 -0.61
CA VAL A 36 -1.37 -2.85 -1.70
C VAL A 36 -0.29 -3.91 -1.66
N SER A 37 -0.69 -5.17 -1.64
CA SER A 37 0.25 -6.29 -1.66
C SER A 37 0.08 -7.09 -2.95
N SER A 38 1.21 -7.57 -3.50
CA SER A 38 1.19 -8.51 -4.61
C SER A 38 0.99 -9.95 -4.11
N ASN A 39 1.08 -10.17 -2.81
CA ASN A 39 0.96 -11.48 -2.19
C ASN A 39 -0.17 -11.46 -1.15
N PRO A 40 -1.22 -12.31 -1.33
CA PRO A 40 -2.35 -12.32 -0.38
C PRO A 40 -1.96 -12.83 1.00
N ASN A 41 -0.82 -13.49 1.13
CA ASN A 41 -0.36 -14.03 2.40
C ASN A 41 0.69 -13.16 3.08
N ALA A 42 0.92 -11.95 2.58
CA ALA A 42 1.92 -11.05 3.15
C ALA A 42 1.52 -10.61 4.56
N PHE A 43 2.43 -10.77 5.52
CA PHE A 43 2.17 -10.32 6.89
C PHE A 43 1.99 -8.80 6.97
N ALA A 44 2.53 -8.08 5.98
CA ALA A 44 2.32 -6.63 5.89
C ALA A 44 0.83 -6.26 5.89
N LEU A 45 -0.03 -7.12 5.33
CA LEU A 45 -1.47 -6.87 5.31
C LEU A 45 -2.05 -6.88 6.73
N GLU A 46 -1.55 -7.76 7.60
CA GLU A 46 -2.00 -7.80 9.00
C GLU A 46 -1.56 -6.55 9.73
N ARG A 47 -0.35 -6.06 9.44
CA ARG A 47 0.15 -4.83 10.07
C ARG A 47 -0.72 -3.65 9.69
N ALA A 48 -1.11 -3.56 8.41
CA ALA A 48 -1.97 -2.50 7.93
C ALA A 48 -3.37 -2.57 8.57
N ALA A 49 -3.93 -3.78 8.64
CA ALA A 49 -5.24 -3.99 9.22
C ALA A 49 -5.27 -3.58 10.69
N LYS A 50 -4.24 -3.91 11.46
CA LYS A 50 -4.14 -3.53 12.86
C LYS A 50 -4.05 -2.02 13.04
N ALA A 51 -3.50 -1.33 12.05
CA ALA A 51 -3.39 0.12 12.09
C ALA A 51 -4.63 0.82 11.54
N GLY A 52 -5.64 0.05 11.14
CA GLY A 52 -6.87 0.63 10.59
C GLY A 52 -6.74 1.14 9.16
N ILE A 53 -5.74 0.66 8.44
CA ILE A 53 -5.48 1.09 7.06
C ILE A 53 -6.12 0.11 6.08
N GLU A 54 -6.80 0.64 5.07
CA GLU A 54 -7.41 -0.18 4.02
C GLU A 54 -6.34 -0.96 3.27
N THR A 55 -6.65 -2.21 2.92
CA THR A 55 -5.72 -3.07 2.17
C THR A 55 -6.33 -3.54 0.88
N ALA A 56 -5.47 -3.86 -0.09
CA ALA A 56 -5.88 -4.46 -1.35
C ALA A 56 -4.80 -5.44 -1.79
N VAL A 57 -5.21 -6.46 -2.53
CA VAL A 57 -4.30 -7.47 -3.06
C VAL A 57 -4.43 -7.47 -4.57
N LEU A 58 -3.31 -7.26 -5.26
CA LEU A 58 -3.25 -7.34 -6.73
C LEU A 58 -2.17 -8.35 -7.08
N ARG A 59 -2.59 -9.54 -7.50
CA ARG A 59 -1.67 -10.64 -7.82
C ARG A 59 -1.27 -10.56 -9.29
N ARG A 60 0.03 -10.42 -9.53
CA ARG A 60 0.56 -10.26 -10.88
C ARG A 60 0.11 -11.39 -11.82
N LYS A 61 0.04 -12.62 -11.32
CA LYS A 61 -0.31 -13.78 -12.14
C LYS A 61 -1.77 -13.81 -12.59
N GLU A 62 -2.61 -12.96 -12.02
CA GLU A 62 -4.02 -12.89 -12.40
C GLU A 62 -4.25 -11.98 -13.61
N TYR A 63 -3.17 -11.38 -14.13
CA TYR A 63 -3.24 -10.46 -15.25
C TYR A 63 -2.43 -11.00 -16.41
N ASP A 64 -2.92 -10.79 -17.64
CA ASP A 64 -2.29 -11.31 -18.85
C ASP A 64 -0.91 -10.74 -19.11
N SER A 65 -0.66 -9.52 -18.66
CA SER A 65 0.58 -8.82 -18.95
C SER A 65 0.89 -7.82 -17.84
N ALA A 66 2.14 -7.34 -17.83
CA ALA A 66 2.54 -6.28 -16.91
C ALA A 66 1.73 -5.02 -17.16
N GLU A 67 1.38 -4.76 -18.43
CA GLU A 67 0.59 -3.59 -18.80
C GLU A 67 -0.80 -3.65 -18.18
N ARG A 68 -1.47 -4.81 -18.25
CA ARG A 68 -2.79 -4.99 -17.65
C ARG A 68 -2.73 -4.87 -16.13
N TYR A 69 -1.68 -5.41 -15.52
CA TYR A 69 -1.46 -5.27 -14.09
C TYR A 69 -1.30 -3.80 -13.71
N GLY A 70 -0.50 -3.07 -14.47
CA GLY A 70 -0.28 -1.64 -14.24
C GLY A 70 -1.55 -0.83 -14.36
N GLU A 71 -2.40 -1.17 -15.34
CA GLU A 71 -3.69 -0.48 -15.51
C GLU A 71 -4.61 -0.71 -14.30
N ALA A 72 -4.64 -1.94 -13.80
CA ALA A 72 -5.46 -2.26 -12.63
C ALA A 72 -4.96 -1.53 -11.39
N LEU A 73 -3.65 -1.47 -11.20
CA LEU A 73 -3.06 -0.75 -10.10
C LEU A 73 -3.35 0.75 -10.19
N ASP A 74 -3.16 1.32 -11.38
CA ASP A 74 -3.43 2.73 -11.61
C ASP A 74 -4.88 3.08 -11.30
N ALA A 75 -5.82 2.24 -11.76
CA ALA A 75 -7.24 2.46 -11.51
C ALA A 75 -7.54 2.46 -10.01
N LEU A 76 -6.95 1.52 -9.26
CA LEU A 76 -7.14 1.43 -7.83
C LEU A 76 -6.60 2.68 -7.13
N LEU A 77 -5.40 3.12 -7.52
CA LEU A 77 -4.79 4.30 -6.91
C LEU A 77 -5.60 5.56 -7.17
N ARG A 78 -6.16 5.70 -8.38
CA ARG A 78 -7.00 6.83 -8.72
C ARG A 78 -8.32 6.78 -7.95
N GLU A 79 -8.91 5.60 -7.81
CA GLU A 79 -10.15 5.45 -7.05
C GLU A 79 -9.97 5.89 -5.60
N LYS A 80 -8.82 5.61 -5.02
CA LYS A 80 -8.50 5.97 -3.64
C LYS A 80 -7.88 7.36 -3.51
N GLU A 81 -7.79 8.09 -4.60
CA GLU A 81 -7.25 9.45 -4.63
C GLU A 81 -5.83 9.54 -4.06
N ILE A 82 -5.00 8.58 -4.44
CA ILE A 82 -3.62 8.50 -3.95
C ILE A 82 -2.74 9.55 -4.66
N GLY A 83 -2.00 10.31 -3.86
CA GLY A 83 -1.08 11.33 -4.37
C GLY A 83 0.39 10.95 -4.29
N LEU A 84 0.73 9.94 -3.50
CA LEU A 84 2.12 9.51 -3.35
C LEU A 84 2.17 7.99 -3.16
N ILE A 85 3.10 7.35 -3.87
CA ILE A 85 3.30 5.91 -3.78
C ILE A 85 4.66 5.64 -3.16
N VAL A 86 4.69 4.80 -2.13
CA VAL A 86 5.93 4.39 -1.47
C VAL A 86 6.10 2.89 -1.69
N LEU A 87 7.28 2.49 -2.14
CA LEU A 87 7.61 1.08 -2.32
C LEU A 87 8.32 0.57 -1.07
N ALA A 88 7.68 -0.34 -0.36
CA ALA A 88 8.22 -0.93 0.87
C ALA A 88 8.32 -2.44 0.69
N LEU A 89 8.99 -2.84 -0.38
CA LEU A 89 9.12 -4.23 -0.80
C LEU A 89 10.18 -5.00 -0.03
#